data_154bd81be5c1acc68695af02ae336966
#
_entry.id   154bd81be5c1acc68695af02ae336966
#
_cell.length_a   1.000
_cell.length_b   1.000
_cell.length_c   1.000
_cell.angle_alpha   90.00
_cell.angle_beta   90.00
_cell.angle_gamma   90.00
#
_symmetry.space_group_name_H-M   'P 1'
#
loop_
_entity.id
_entity.type
_entity.pdbx_description
1 polymer ?
#
loop_
_entity_poly.entity_id
_entity_poly.type
_entity_poly.pdbx_seq_one_letter_code
_entity_poly.pdbx_strand_id
1 'polypeptide(L)'
;MTHDLARYHRQMLLPGFGEEGQQRLLDSTALVLGCGALGTVIADMLARAGVGHLVIVDRDFIEITNLQRQVLFDEQDVADAMPKAEAAKRKIGRINSQVRVTAIVDDVNYRNIEKYASGVDILVDGVDNFETRYLANDCAVKHGIPYIYGGAVGTVGASFAILPHTQNGDASWETLPSGSRATPCFRCIFEEAPPPGLNPTCDTAGVIGPAVSIIANFEIAETLKILTGNLERVSPTMLNIDLWANAFQQLKVARAYDEGDCRCCKHRKFEFLDGKAGSSATTLCGSNSVQLTHKQSEAKLDFDELGARLGRHGEVTSNRFMVRANITDNGKPYELTVFSDGRAIVKGTKEGNIARSIYAKYVGV
;
A
#
# COMPACT_ATOMS: atom_id res chain seq x y z
N MET A 1 13.24 -26.88 7.09
CA MET A 1 14.13 -26.78 5.92
C MET A 1 15.21 -25.80 6.29
N THR A 2 16.49 -26.20 6.22
CA THR A 2 17.61 -25.27 6.41
C THR A 2 17.63 -24.32 5.21
N HIS A 3 17.41 -23.04 5.45
CA HIS A 3 17.52 -22.00 4.42
C HIS A 3 18.97 -21.94 3.93
N ASP A 4 19.18 -21.88 2.61
CA ASP A 4 20.49 -21.58 2.05
C ASP A 4 20.79 -20.10 2.27
N LEU A 5 21.65 -19.79 3.25
CA LEU A 5 22.04 -18.43 3.62
C LEU A 5 23.08 -17.82 2.66
N ALA A 6 23.63 -18.58 1.72
CA ALA A 6 24.66 -18.08 0.80
C ALA A 6 24.18 -16.85 0.01
N ARG A 7 22.90 -16.80 -0.34
CA ARG A 7 22.26 -15.67 -1.01
C ARG A 7 22.40 -14.36 -0.23
N TYR A 8 22.38 -14.42 1.09
CA TYR A 8 22.34 -13.26 1.99
C TYR A 8 23.71 -12.91 2.58
N HIS A 9 24.77 -13.64 2.18
CA HIS A 9 26.10 -13.50 2.78
C HIS A 9 26.57 -12.04 2.86
N ARG A 10 26.36 -11.25 1.81
CA ARG A 10 26.84 -9.85 1.78
C ARG A 10 26.19 -8.95 2.83
N GLN A 11 24.91 -9.13 3.10
CA GLN A 11 24.22 -8.33 4.14
C GLN A 11 24.52 -8.86 5.54
N MET A 12 24.77 -10.16 5.69
CA MET A 12 25.15 -10.76 6.98
C MET A 12 26.53 -10.28 7.46
N LEU A 13 27.41 -9.76 6.58
CA LEU A 13 28.67 -9.16 6.96
C LEU A 13 28.52 -7.78 7.66
N LEU A 14 27.36 -7.16 7.60
CA LEU A 14 27.12 -5.87 8.23
C LEU A 14 27.09 -6.00 9.76
N PRO A 15 27.85 -5.14 10.50
CA PRO A 15 27.80 -5.13 11.95
C PRO A 15 26.37 -4.87 12.47
N GLY A 16 25.92 -5.73 13.39
CA GLY A 16 24.58 -5.69 13.96
C GLY A 16 23.50 -6.36 13.12
N PHE A 17 23.82 -6.85 11.94
CA PHE A 17 22.95 -7.67 11.12
C PHE A 17 23.22 -9.17 11.40
N GLY A 18 24.36 -9.67 10.93
CA GLY A 18 24.81 -11.03 11.18
C GLY A 18 23.87 -12.12 10.71
N GLU A 19 24.18 -13.36 11.10
CA GLU A 19 23.33 -14.55 10.82
C GLU A 19 22.04 -14.49 11.63
N GLU A 20 22.08 -14.02 12.88
CA GLU A 20 20.89 -13.87 13.72
C GLU A 20 19.88 -12.89 13.13
N GLY A 21 20.31 -11.71 12.65
CA GLY A 21 19.46 -10.76 11.97
C GLY A 21 18.85 -11.33 10.70
N GLN A 22 19.63 -12.12 9.94
CA GLN A 22 19.10 -12.82 8.76
C GLN A 22 18.03 -13.85 9.12
N GLN A 23 18.24 -14.62 10.19
CA GLN A 23 17.24 -15.58 10.64
C GLN A 23 15.94 -14.89 11.05
N ARG A 24 16.03 -13.77 11.77
CA ARG A 24 14.85 -12.95 12.12
C ARG A 24 14.10 -12.47 10.88
N LEU A 25 14.80 -12.06 9.82
CA LEU A 25 14.13 -11.69 8.54
C LEU A 25 13.40 -12.88 7.91
N LEU A 26 14.03 -14.05 7.88
CA LEU A 26 13.44 -15.26 7.31
C LEU A 26 12.18 -15.70 8.07
N ASP A 27 12.10 -15.41 9.35
CA ASP A 27 10.97 -15.72 10.21
C ASP A 27 9.89 -14.63 10.20
N SER A 28 10.19 -13.45 9.64
CA SER A 28 9.30 -12.28 9.68
C SER A 28 8.27 -12.29 8.55
N THR A 29 7.14 -11.62 8.83
CA THR A 29 6.05 -11.34 7.89
C THR A 29 5.86 -9.83 7.74
N ALA A 30 5.96 -9.31 6.54
CA ALA A 30 5.66 -7.91 6.22
C ALA A 30 4.38 -7.80 5.39
N LEU A 31 3.50 -6.86 5.78
CA LEU A 31 2.33 -6.46 5.00
C LEU A 31 2.69 -5.22 4.17
N VAL A 32 2.70 -5.38 2.85
CA VAL A 32 2.88 -4.28 1.89
C VAL A 32 1.50 -3.84 1.43
N LEU A 33 1.11 -2.64 1.83
CA LEU A 33 -0.15 -2.01 1.45
C LEU A 33 0.05 -1.23 0.15
N GLY A 34 -0.55 -1.71 -0.93
CA GLY A 34 -0.33 -1.16 -2.28
C GLY A 34 0.91 -1.74 -2.97
N CYS A 35 0.80 -2.06 -4.25
CA CYS A 35 1.89 -2.55 -5.11
C CYS A 35 2.06 -1.64 -6.34
N GLY A 36 2.01 -0.33 -6.07
CA GLY A 36 2.26 0.73 -7.04
C GLY A 36 3.75 1.08 -7.15
N ALA A 37 4.03 2.38 -7.29
CA ALA A 37 5.38 2.88 -7.50
C ALA A 37 6.32 2.58 -6.31
N LEU A 38 5.91 2.88 -5.08
CA LEU A 38 6.65 2.53 -3.86
C LEU A 38 6.62 1.01 -3.62
N GLY A 39 5.43 0.42 -3.62
CA GLY A 39 5.22 -0.98 -3.25
C GLY A 39 5.97 -1.99 -4.12
N THR A 40 6.19 -1.71 -5.40
CA THR A 40 6.99 -2.60 -6.27
C THR A 40 8.46 -2.62 -5.87
N VAL A 41 9.05 -1.47 -5.51
CA VAL A 41 10.43 -1.38 -5.00
C VAL A 41 10.52 -2.07 -3.63
N ILE A 42 9.55 -1.79 -2.74
CA ILE A 42 9.48 -2.38 -1.40
C ILE A 42 9.42 -3.92 -1.50
N ALA A 43 8.48 -4.45 -2.27
CA ALA A 43 8.28 -5.89 -2.41
C ALA A 43 9.50 -6.60 -3.01
N ASP A 44 10.12 -6.02 -4.06
CA ASP A 44 11.34 -6.54 -4.68
C ASP A 44 12.49 -6.62 -3.67
N MET A 45 12.78 -5.51 -3.00
CA MET A 45 13.94 -5.41 -2.12
C MET A 45 13.78 -6.19 -0.82
N LEU A 46 12.58 -6.22 -0.22
CA LEU A 46 12.30 -7.06 0.95
C LEU A 46 12.42 -8.56 0.62
N ALA A 47 11.95 -8.97 -0.56
CA ALA A 47 12.14 -10.34 -1.03
C ALA A 47 13.62 -10.69 -1.25
N ARG A 48 14.41 -9.78 -1.83
CA ARG A 48 15.86 -9.96 -2.01
C ARG A 48 16.61 -10.00 -0.69
N ALA A 49 16.19 -9.20 0.29
CA ALA A 49 16.74 -9.21 1.64
C ALA A 49 16.37 -10.47 2.43
N GLY A 50 15.34 -11.21 2.01
CA GLY A 50 14.96 -12.47 2.63
C GLY A 50 13.94 -12.33 3.76
N VAL A 51 13.03 -11.34 3.67
CA VAL A 51 11.82 -11.35 4.51
C VAL A 51 11.01 -12.59 4.15
N GLY A 52 10.79 -13.49 5.12
CA GLY A 52 10.30 -14.84 4.84
C GLY A 52 8.88 -14.91 4.29
N HIS A 53 8.04 -13.92 4.64
CA HIS A 53 6.69 -13.85 4.12
C HIS A 53 6.30 -12.39 3.78
N LEU A 54 5.87 -12.17 2.57
CA LEU A 54 5.28 -10.91 2.11
C LEU A 54 3.78 -11.10 1.86
N VAL A 55 2.97 -10.33 2.55
CA VAL A 55 1.54 -10.17 2.24
C VAL A 55 1.41 -8.90 1.42
N ILE A 56 1.00 -9.01 0.16
CA ILE A 56 0.89 -7.86 -0.76
C ILE A 56 -0.58 -7.66 -1.10
N VAL A 57 -1.11 -6.49 -0.77
CA VAL A 57 -2.52 -6.14 -1.04
C VAL A 57 -2.56 -5.00 -2.04
N ASP A 58 -3.15 -5.24 -3.20
CA ASP A 58 -3.38 -4.21 -4.22
C ASP A 58 -4.61 -4.58 -5.05
N ARG A 59 -5.47 -3.61 -5.32
CA ARG A 59 -6.71 -3.81 -6.08
C ARG A 59 -6.55 -3.64 -7.59
N ASP A 60 -5.46 -2.97 -8.03
CA ASP A 60 -5.31 -2.47 -9.38
C ASP A 60 -4.68 -3.49 -10.33
N PHE A 61 -4.82 -3.19 -11.62
CA PHE A 61 -4.18 -3.87 -12.72
C PHE A 61 -3.02 -3.04 -13.26
N ILE A 62 -2.10 -3.73 -13.96
CA ILE A 62 -0.94 -3.09 -14.55
C ILE A 62 -1.37 -2.39 -15.84
N GLU A 63 -0.93 -1.13 -15.99
CA GLU A 63 -1.14 -0.31 -17.19
C GLU A 63 0.21 0.13 -17.76
N ILE A 64 0.25 0.43 -19.07
CA ILE A 64 1.48 0.89 -19.75
C ILE A 64 2.05 2.15 -19.09
N THR A 65 1.19 3.04 -18.59
CA THR A 65 1.55 4.27 -17.88
C THR A 65 2.24 4.04 -16.53
N ASN A 66 2.18 2.82 -16.01
CA ASN A 66 2.80 2.45 -14.75
C ASN A 66 4.28 2.09 -14.90
N LEU A 67 4.68 1.55 -16.07
CA LEU A 67 5.98 0.92 -16.26
C LEU A 67 7.16 1.86 -16.05
N GLN A 68 6.98 3.16 -16.22
CA GLN A 68 8.05 4.15 -16.04
C GLN A 68 8.51 4.28 -14.56
N ARG A 69 7.72 3.73 -13.57
CA ARG A 69 8.03 3.82 -12.15
C ARG A 69 7.70 2.58 -11.32
N GLN A 70 6.99 1.60 -11.85
CA GLN A 70 6.64 0.35 -11.15
C GLN A 70 7.57 -0.78 -11.61
N VAL A 71 8.72 -0.86 -10.97
CA VAL A 71 9.91 -1.60 -11.42
C VAL A 71 9.78 -3.13 -11.51
N LEU A 72 8.79 -3.72 -10.84
CA LEU A 72 8.55 -5.17 -10.91
C LEU A 72 7.83 -5.60 -12.18
N PHE A 73 7.22 -4.69 -12.91
CA PHE A 73 6.32 -5.02 -14.02
C PHE A 73 6.94 -4.74 -15.37
N ASP A 74 6.46 -5.46 -16.38
CA ASP A 74 6.89 -5.33 -17.77
C ASP A 74 5.70 -5.30 -18.73
N GLU A 75 5.98 -5.11 -20.04
CA GLU A 75 4.96 -5.02 -21.09
C GLU A 75 4.13 -6.30 -21.22
N GLN A 76 4.72 -7.47 -20.87
CA GLN A 76 3.98 -8.72 -20.90
C GLN A 76 2.90 -8.77 -19.81
N ASP A 77 3.19 -8.21 -18.63
CA ASP A 77 2.20 -8.13 -17.55
C ASP A 77 1.02 -7.22 -17.94
N VAL A 78 1.28 -6.15 -18.74
CA VAL A 78 0.24 -5.29 -19.30
C VAL A 78 -0.61 -6.05 -20.32
N ALA A 79 0.04 -6.77 -21.26
CA ALA A 79 -0.64 -7.56 -22.27
C ALA A 79 -1.51 -8.68 -21.66
N ASP A 80 -1.03 -9.30 -20.58
CA ASP A 80 -1.76 -10.34 -19.85
C ASP A 80 -2.88 -9.76 -18.94
N ALA A 81 -3.04 -8.45 -18.87
CA ALA A 81 -3.97 -7.76 -17.96
C ALA A 81 -3.84 -8.27 -16.52
N MET A 82 -2.61 -8.37 -16.01
CA MET A 82 -2.34 -8.96 -14.69
C MET A 82 -2.68 -7.99 -13.55
N PRO A 83 -3.33 -8.50 -12.46
CA PRO A 83 -3.41 -7.74 -11.21
C PRO A 83 -2.01 -7.51 -10.63
N LYS A 84 -1.75 -6.30 -10.10
CA LYS A 84 -0.44 -5.91 -9.55
C LYS A 84 0.07 -6.91 -8.49
N ALA A 85 -0.77 -7.27 -7.52
CA ALA A 85 -0.38 -8.20 -6.45
C ALA A 85 0.02 -9.59 -6.98
N GLU A 86 -0.73 -10.13 -7.95
CA GLU A 86 -0.42 -11.45 -8.54
C GLU A 86 0.83 -11.42 -9.44
N ALA A 87 1.01 -10.35 -10.20
CA ALA A 87 2.22 -10.17 -11.00
C ALA A 87 3.46 -10.06 -10.08
N ALA A 88 3.37 -9.28 -9.00
CA ALA A 88 4.44 -9.18 -8.00
C ALA A 88 4.79 -10.56 -7.41
N LYS A 89 3.79 -11.35 -7.00
CA LYS A 89 4.01 -12.72 -6.52
C LYS A 89 4.74 -13.57 -7.55
N ARG A 90 4.32 -13.52 -8.83
CA ARG A 90 4.96 -14.27 -9.91
C ARG A 90 6.42 -13.87 -10.12
N LYS A 91 6.71 -12.56 -10.11
CA LYS A 91 8.07 -12.02 -10.28
C LYS A 91 8.96 -12.36 -9.08
N ILE A 92 8.48 -12.14 -7.86
CA ILE A 92 9.21 -12.46 -6.63
C ILE A 92 9.56 -13.94 -6.55
N GLY A 93 8.65 -14.84 -6.94
CA GLY A 93 8.93 -16.26 -7.00
C GLY A 93 10.11 -16.65 -7.92
N ARG A 94 10.42 -15.84 -8.94
CA ARG A 94 11.60 -15.99 -9.80
C ARG A 94 12.85 -15.34 -9.21
N ILE A 95 12.70 -14.28 -8.43
CA ILE A 95 13.78 -13.54 -7.78
C ILE A 95 14.29 -14.31 -6.57
N ASN A 96 13.37 -14.75 -5.71
CA ASN A 96 13.68 -15.49 -4.48
C ASN A 96 12.57 -16.48 -4.15
N SER A 97 12.77 -17.74 -4.58
CA SER A 97 11.79 -18.82 -4.38
C SER A 97 11.63 -19.27 -2.90
N GLN A 98 12.51 -18.82 -2.00
CA GLN A 98 12.43 -19.11 -0.57
C GLN A 98 11.42 -18.19 0.15
N VAL A 99 11.08 -17.04 -0.44
CA VAL A 99 10.13 -16.09 0.12
C VAL A 99 8.70 -16.52 -0.23
N ARG A 100 7.89 -16.67 0.80
CA ARG A 100 6.45 -16.87 0.62
C ARG A 100 5.77 -15.56 0.28
N VAL A 101 4.92 -15.56 -0.75
CA VAL A 101 4.13 -14.38 -1.12
C VAL A 101 2.64 -14.72 -1.11
N THR A 102 1.89 -14.01 -0.29
CA THR A 102 0.42 -14.00 -0.33
C THR A 102 -0.02 -12.75 -1.10
N ALA A 103 -0.50 -12.95 -2.32
CA ALA A 103 -1.07 -11.88 -3.13
C ALA A 103 -2.57 -11.77 -2.86
N ILE A 104 -3.04 -10.56 -2.58
CA ILE A 104 -4.44 -10.26 -2.30
C ILE A 104 -4.88 -9.15 -3.25
N VAL A 105 -5.77 -9.51 -4.17
CA VAL A 105 -6.36 -8.56 -5.12
C VAL A 105 -7.64 -7.98 -4.49
N ASP A 106 -7.47 -6.96 -3.65
CA ASP A 106 -8.56 -6.37 -2.89
C ASP A 106 -8.30 -4.90 -2.57
N ASP A 107 -9.39 -4.17 -2.29
CA ASP A 107 -9.36 -2.81 -1.80
C ASP A 107 -9.23 -2.79 -0.27
N VAL A 108 -8.15 -2.19 0.24
CA VAL A 108 -7.94 -2.08 1.69
C VAL A 108 -8.93 -1.10 2.29
N ASN A 109 -9.72 -1.57 3.25
CA ASN A 109 -10.73 -0.77 3.94
C ASN A 109 -10.91 -1.23 5.40
N TYR A 110 -11.74 -0.51 6.15
CA TYR A 110 -11.93 -0.76 7.59
C TYR A 110 -12.47 -2.15 7.95
N ARG A 111 -13.02 -2.91 6.99
CA ARG A 111 -13.56 -4.25 7.24
C ARG A 111 -12.54 -5.36 7.09
N ASN A 112 -11.46 -5.11 6.34
CA ASN A 112 -10.52 -6.15 5.97
C ASN A 112 -9.08 -5.91 6.44
N ILE A 113 -8.68 -4.66 6.76
CA ILE A 113 -7.31 -4.34 7.12
C ILE A 113 -6.81 -5.13 8.36
N GLU A 114 -7.63 -5.26 9.40
CA GLU A 114 -7.25 -6.01 10.60
C GLU A 114 -7.03 -7.49 10.31
N LYS A 115 -7.82 -8.06 9.38
CA LYS A 115 -7.61 -9.43 8.91
C LYS A 115 -6.27 -9.57 8.19
N TYR A 116 -5.90 -8.61 7.33
CA TYR A 116 -4.65 -8.65 6.59
C TYR A 116 -3.44 -8.36 7.49
N ALA A 117 -3.60 -7.52 8.50
CA ALA A 117 -2.57 -7.20 9.49
C ALA A 117 -2.41 -8.26 10.59
N SER A 118 -3.28 -9.29 10.64
CA SER A 118 -3.19 -10.33 11.66
C SER A 118 -1.93 -11.18 11.48
N GLY A 119 -1.09 -11.20 12.53
CA GLY A 119 0.14 -12.00 12.55
C GLY A 119 1.25 -11.46 11.64
N VAL A 120 1.22 -10.17 11.28
CA VAL A 120 2.33 -9.51 10.61
C VAL A 120 3.20 -8.77 11.62
N ASP A 121 4.50 -8.67 11.34
CA ASP A 121 5.48 -8.00 12.19
C ASP A 121 5.62 -6.51 11.84
N ILE A 122 5.21 -6.11 10.65
CA ILE A 122 5.33 -4.73 10.17
C ILE A 122 4.37 -4.43 9.02
N LEU A 123 3.85 -3.19 8.98
CA LEU A 123 3.15 -2.61 7.83
C LEU A 123 4.09 -1.69 7.06
N VAL A 124 4.09 -1.76 5.73
CA VAL A 124 4.90 -0.88 4.86
C VAL A 124 4.00 -0.22 3.82
N ASP A 125 4.15 1.10 3.68
CA ASP A 125 3.28 1.98 2.89
C ASP A 125 3.67 1.98 1.41
N GLY A 126 2.84 1.40 0.57
CA GLY A 126 2.95 1.52 -0.89
C GLY A 126 1.74 2.22 -1.51
N VAL A 127 0.87 2.85 -0.68
CA VAL A 127 -0.38 3.44 -1.15
C VAL A 127 -0.21 4.88 -1.67
N ASP A 128 -1.17 5.32 -2.45
CA ASP A 128 -1.19 6.63 -3.11
C ASP A 128 -2.25 7.60 -2.55
N ASN A 129 -2.97 7.19 -1.49
CA ASN A 129 -4.06 7.98 -0.95
C ASN A 129 -4.00 8.12 0.58
N PHE A 130 -4.47 9.24 1.08
CA PHE A 130 -4.44 9.55 2.51
C PHE A 130 -5.40 8.70 3.34
N GLU A 131 -6.58 8.36 2.83
CA GLU A 131 -7.59 7.58 3.57
C GLU A 131 -7.02 6.23 4.03
N THR A 132 -6.35 5.51 3.12
CA THR A 132 -5.69 4.24 3.47
C THR A 132 -4.54 4.43 4.45
N ARG A 133 -3.80 5.55 4.42
CA ARG A 133 -2.76 5.86 5.39
C ARG A 133 -3.30 6.08 6.80
N TYR A 134 -4.39 6.84 6.92
CA TYR A 134 -5.07 7.00 8.21
C TYR A 134 -5.60 5.68 8.76
N LEU A 135 -6.16 4.86 7.89
CA LEU A 135 -6.65 3.53 8.23
C LEU A 135 -5.51 2.61 8.68
N ALA A 136 -4.39 2.58 7.93
CA ALA A 136 -3.19 1.81 8.28
C ALA A 136 -2.60 2.26 9.61
N ASN A 137 -2.54 3.58 9.85
CA ASN A 137 -2.11 4.14 11.11
C ASN A 137 -3.01 3.73 12.29
N ASP A 138 -4.34 3.83 12.13
CA ASP A 138 -5.28 3.42 13.17
C ASP A 138 -5.11 1.93 13.50
N CYS A 139 -4.96 1.07 12.49
CA CYS A 139 -4.69 -0.35 12.66
C CYS A 139 -3.35 -0.60 13.38
N ALA A 140 -2.27 0.03 12.92
CA ALA A 140 -0.94 -0.08 13.49
C ALA A 140 -0.91 0.32 14.96
N VAL A 141 -1.49 1.48 15.30
CA VAL A 141 -1.56 1.98 16.69
C VAL A 141 -2.45 1.12 17.57
N LYS A 142 -3.58 0.63 17.06
CA LYS A 142 -4.50 -0.24 17.81
C LYS A 142 -3.83 -1.54 18.22
N HIS A 143 -3.11 -2.16 17.30
CA HIS A 143 -2.52 -3.49 17.47
C HIS A 143 -1.04 -3.46 17.88
N GLY A 144 -0.42 -2.28 18.03
CA GLY A 144 0.99 -2.15 18.37
C GLY A 144 1.91 -2.71 17.27
N ILE A 145 1.57 -2.55 16.00
CA ILE A 145 2.36 -3.03 14.86
C ILE A 145 3.19 -1.86 14.31
N PRO A 146 4.51 -1.99 14.13
CA PRO A 146 5.31 -0.99 13.44
C PRO A 146 4.74 -0.67 12.05
N TYR A 147 4.72 0.61 11.68
CA TYR A 147 4.26 1.06 10.37
C TYR A 147 5.28 2.02 9.77
N ILE A 148 5.73 1.74 8.56
CA ILE A 148 6.65 2.62 7.84
C ILE A 148 5.84 3.40 6.81
N TYR A 149 5.77 4.72 7.02
CA TYR A 149 5.14 5.64 6.09
C TYR A 149 6.09 6.05 4.98
N GLY A 150 5.59 6.06 3.75
CA GLY A 150 6.23 6.64 2.58
C GLY A 150 5.24 7.35 1.68
N GLY A 151 5.67 8.45 1.10
CA GLY A 151 4.88 9.21 0.13
C GLY A 151 5.78 9.97 -0.82
N ALA A 152 5.45 9.95 -2.12
CA ALA A 152 6.17 10.70 -3.14
C ALA A 152 5.20 11.28 -4.16
N VAL A 153 5.43 12.53 -4.57
CA VAL A 153 4.68 13.21 -5.63
C VAL A 153 5.61 14.22 -6.33
N GLY A 154 5.54 14.31 -7.64
CA GLY A 154 6.45 15.18 -8.40
C GLY A 154 7.90 14.74 -8.24
N THR A 155 8.71 15.61 -7.65
CA THR A 155 10.13 15.39 -7.33
C THR A 155 10.38 15.27 -5.83
N VAL A 156 9.33 15.41 -5.01
CA VAL A 156 9.41 15.43 -3.56
C VAL A 156 8.93 14.12 -2.97
N GLY A 157 9.42 13.80 -1.78
CA GLY A 157 8.95 12.66 -1.02
C GLY A 157 9.29 12.77 0.45
N ALA A 158 8.55 11.99 1.25
CA ALA A 158 8.76 11.92 2.69
C ALA A 158 8.61 10.48 3.19
N SER A 159 9.36 10.13 4.24
CA SER A 159 9.24 8.83 4.91
C SER A 159 9.58 8.97 6.39
N PHE A 160 8.90 8.20 7.24
CA PHE A 160 9.30 8.00 8.63
C PHE A 160 8.76 6.70 9.21
N ALA A 161 9.49 6.17 10.19
CA ALA A 161 9.08 4.97 10.92
C ALA A 161 8.14 5.34 12.07
N ILE A 162 7.01 4.65 12.14
CA ILE A 162 6.05 4.74 13.24
C ILE A 162 6.21 3.50 14.11
N LEU A 163 6.76 3.69 15.29
CA LEU A 163 6.80 2.72 16.37
C LEU A 163 5.73 3.11 17.39
N PRO A 164 4.54 2.48 17.38
CA PRO A 164 3.40 2.95 18.14
C PRO A 164 3.66 2.93 19.65
N HIS A 165 3.16 3.94 20.36
CA HIS A 165 3.00 3.86 21.82
C HIS A 165 1.93 2.80 22.13
N THR A 166 2.32 1.75 22.85
CA THR A 166 1.41 0.68 23.28
C THR A 166 0.69 1.05 24.58
N GLN A 167 -0.42 0.38 24.87
CA GLN A 167 -1.18 0.66 26.11
C GLN A 167 -0.40 0.35 27.37
N ASN A 168 0.41 -0.70 27.31
CA ASN A 168 1.15 -1.20 28.48
C ASN A 168 2.58 -0.66 28.52
N GLY A 169 3.07 -0.01 27.45
CA GLY A 169 4.45 0.44 27.33
C GLY A 169 5.46 -0.73 27.31
N ASP A 170 5.03 -1.91 26.83
CA ASP A 170 5.79 -3.17 26.91
C ASP A 170 6.35 -3.65 25.56
N ALA A 171 6.11 -2.90 24.48
CA ALA A 171 6.70 -3.22 23.20
C ALA A 171 8.24 -3.18 23.23
N SER A 172 8.88 -4.00 22.42
CA SER A 172 10.35 -4.11 22.41
C SER A 172 11.07 -2.78 22.17
N TRP A 173 10.47 -1.87 21.38
CA TRP A 173 11.00 -0.52 21.15
C TRP A 173 10.70 0.47 22.30
N GLU A 174 9.80 0.17 23.22
CA GLU A 174 9.50 1.00 24.39
C GLU A 174 10.37 0.64 25.60
N THR A 175 10.90 -0.59 25.64
CA THR A 175 11.65 -1.15 26.78
C THR A 175 13.15 -1.28 26.53
N LEU A 176 13.71 -0.55 25.55
CA LEU A 176 15.14 -0.59 25.27
C LEU A 176 15.97 0.00 26.43
N PRO A 177 17.18 -0.54 26.68
CA PRO A 177 18.09 0.00 27.71
C PRO A 177 18.44 1.47 27.50
N SER A 178 18.46 1.93 26.24
CA SER A 178 18.71 3.33 25.87
C SER A 178 17.50 4.25 26.05
N GLY A 179 16.38 3.74 26.47
CA GLY A 179 15.09 4.42 26.58
C GLY A 179 14.13 4.09 25.44
N SER A 180 12.88 4.52 25.60
CA SER A 180 11.83 4.28 24.60
C SER A 180 12.18 4.88 23.24
N ARG A 181 11.89 4.14 22.19
CA ARG A 181 11.98 4.55 20.77
C ARG A 181 10.62 4.72 20.12
N ALA A 182 9.53 4.68 20.90
CA ALA A 182 8.21 4.98 20.39
C ALA A 182 8.21 6.37 19.72
N THR A 183 7.50 6.49 18.61
CA THR A 183 7.46 7.69 17.78
C THR A 183 6.05 8.27 17.73
N PRO A 184 5.88 9.54 17.30
CA PRO A 184 4.57 10.06 16.94
C PRO A 184 3.92 9.15 15.90
N CYS A 185 2.61 8.99 15.97
CA CYS A 185 1.87 8.29 14.92
C CYS A 185 1.64 9.21 13.71
N PHE A 186 1.17 8.67 12.60
CA PHE A 186 0.88 9.44 11.39
C PHE A 186 -0.04 10.63 11.68
N ARG A 187 -1.07 10.43 12.52
CA ARG A 187 -2.04 11.48 12.89
C ARG A 187 -1.50 12.54 13.86
N CYS A 188 -0.35 12.33 14.48
CA CYS A 188 0.33 13.40 15.22
C CYS A 188 0.94 14.45 14.28
N ILE A 189 1.32 14.04 13.07
CA ILE A 189 2.01 14.87 12.08
C ILE A 189 1.01 15.41 11.05
N PHE A 190 0.12 14.54 10.59
CA PHE A 190 -0.96 14.86 9.64
C PHE A 190 -2.30 14.74 10.39
N GLU A 191 -2.70 15.77 11.09
CA GLU A 191 -3.82 15.74 12.02
C GLU A 191 -5.15 15.42 11.33
N GLU A 192 -5.40 16.02 10.18
CA GLU A 192 -6.61 15.84 9.39
C GLU A 192 -6.30 15.41 7.96
N ALA A 193 -7.12 14.52 7.43
CA ALA A 193 -7.05 14.13 6.04
C ALA A 193 -7.36 15.33 5.15
N PRO A 194 -6.50 15.61 4.16
CA PRO A 194 -6.79 16.71 3.24
C PRO A 194 -8.11 16.45 2.51
N PRO A 195 -8.91 17.48 2.27
CA PRO A 195 -10.15 17.35 1.51
C PRO A 195 -9.89 16.75 0.12
N PRO A 196 -10.76 15.86 -0.37
CA PRO A 196 -10.61 15.26 -1.69
C PRO A 196 -10.43 16.33 -2.79
N GLY A 197 -9.46 16.11 -3.69
CA GLY A 197 -9.22 16.99 -4.84
C GLY A 197 -8.36 18.24 -4.58
N LEU A 198 -7.99 18.55 -3.32
CA LEU A 198 -7.11 19.68 -3.03
C LEU A 198 -5.62 19.37 -3.11
N ASN A 199 -5.23 18.13 -2.84
CA ASN A 199 -3.82 17.74 -2.91
C ASN A 199 -3.44 17.22 -4.30
N PRO A 200 -2.25 17.63 -4.81
CA PRO A 200 -1.71 17.04 -6.01
C PRO A 200 -1.47 15.54 -5.79
N THR A 201 -1.89 14.73 -6.76
CA THR A 201 -1.65 13.28 -6.79
C THR A 201 -0.58 12.97 -7.83
N CYS A 202 -0.07 11.74 -7.84
CA CYS A 202 0.85 11.29 -8.90
C CYS A 202 0.26 11.48 -10.31
N ASP A 203 -1.07 11.39 -10.44
CA ASP A 203 -1.76 11.53 -11.72
C ASP A 203 -1.99 13.00 -12.12
N THR A 204 -2.11 13.90 -11.16
CA THR A 204 -2.34 15.34 -11.43
C THR A 204 -1.06 16.17 -11.47
N ALA A 205 -0.04 15.81 -10.67
CA ALA A 205 1.25 16.50 -10.61
C ALA A 205 2.39 15.70 -11.27
N GLY A 206 2.13 14.44 -11.63
CA GLY A 206 3.18 13.52 -12.06
C GLY A 206 4.08 13.07 -10.91
N VAL A 207 4.99 12.16 -11.20
CA VAL A 207 6.03 11.71 -10.27
C VAL A 207 7.19 11.08 -11.04
N ILE A 208 8.42 11.37 -10.65
CA ILE A 208 9.60 10.75 -11.23
C ILE A 208 9.97 9.46 -10.48
N GLY A 209 10.33 8.40 -11.24
CA GLY A 209 10.71 7.11 -10.68
C GLY A 209 11.83 7.19 -9.62
N PRO A 210 12.91 7.98 -9.82
CA PRO A 210 13.95 8.17 -8.80
C PRO A 210 13.45 8.67 -7.44
N ALA A 211 12.49 9.60 -7.38
CA ALA A 211 11.95 10.10 -6.11
C ALA A 211 11.23 8.98 -5.35
N VAL A 212 10.40 8.22 -6.06
CA VAL A 212 9.72 7.05 -5.52
C VAL A 212 10.72 6.01 -5.01
N SER A 213 11.72 5.67 -5.84
CA SER A 213 12.70 4.64 -5.49
C SER A 213 13.54 5.02 -4.26
N ILE A 214 13.90 6.28 -4.11
CA ILE A 214 14.65 6.74 -2.93
C ILE A 214 13.79 6.59 -1.66
N ILE A 215 12.53 7.06 -1.70
CA ILE A 215 11.62 6.95 -0.55
C ILE A 215 11.39 5.49 -0.19
N ALA A 216 11.07 4.63 -1.16
CA ALA A 216 10.90 3.20 -0.92
C ALA A 216 12.15 2.55 -0.29
N ASN A 217 13.35 2.93 -0.71
CA ASN A 217 14.59 2.40 -0.13
C ASN A 217 14.81 2.89 1.32
N PHE A 218 14.37 4.08 1.68
CA PHE A 218 14.36 4.50 3.09
C PHE A 218 13.37 3.68 3.91
N GLU A 219 12.16 3.44 3.39
CA GLU A 219 11.18 2.56 4.05
C GLU A 219 11.74 1.15 4.26
N ILE A 220 12.39 0.59 3.23
CA ILE A 220 13.03 -0.71 3.31
C ILE A 220 14.13 -0.73 4.38
N ALA A 221 14.98 0.29 4.41
CA ALA A 221 16.05 0.37 5.40
C ALA A 221 15.52 0.39 6.84
N GLU A 222 14.46 1.17 7.11
CA GLU A 222 13.80 1.19 8.43
C GLU A 222 13.12 -0.16 8.73
N THR A 223 12.46 -0.76 7.75
CA THR A 223 11.88 -2.11 7.87
C THR A 223 12.92 -3.14 8.26
N LEU A 224 14.08 -3.16 7.59
CA LEU A 224 15.16 -4.10 7.90
C LEU A 224 15.72 -3.89 9.30
N LYS A 225 15.89 -2.64 9.76
CA LYS A 225 16.35 -2.34 11.12
C LYS A 225 15.38 -2.93 12.16
N ILE A 226 14.08 -2.74 11.96
CA ILE A 226 13.05 -3.22 12.88
C ILE A 226 13.04 -4.76 12.90
N LEU A 227 12.93 -5.40 11.74
CA LEU A 227 12.82 -6.84 11.65
C LEU A 227 14.09 -7.60 12.11
N THR A 228 15.27 -6.98 11.98
CA THR A 228 16.53 -7.57 12.48
C THR A 228 16.78 -7.27 13.96
N GLY A 229 15.91 -6.52 14.63
CA GLY A 229 16.05 -6.15 16.03
C GLY A 229 17.01 -4.98 16.30
N ASN A 230 17.44 -4.26 15.27
CA ASN A 230 18.30 -3.08 15.38
C ASN A 230 17.47 -1.81 15.72
N LEU A 231 16.61 -1.89 16.72
CA LEU A 231 15.63 -0.85 17.06
C LEU A 231 16.27 0.49 17.42
N GLU A 232 17.45 0.48 18.06
CA GLU A 232 18.18 1.71 18.40
C GLU A 232 18.66 2.50 17.18
N ARG A 233 18.72 1.85 16.00
CA ARG A 233 19.14 2.46 14.73
C ARG A 233 17.95 3.00 13.91
N VAL A 234 16.72 2.78 14.36
CA VAL A 234 15.52 3.33 13.70
C VAL A 234 15.58 4.86 13.80
N SER A 235 15.31 5.54 12.68
CA SER A 235 15.35 7.00 12.63
C SER A 235 14.21 7.62 13.45
N PRO A 236 14.52 8.54 14.39
CA PRO A 236 13.49 9.28 15.13
C PRO A 236 12.99 10.51 14.36
N THR A 237 13.40 10.68 13.11
CA THR A 237 13.10 11.86 12.29
C THR A 237 12.33 11.48 11.04
N MET A 238 11.52 12.39 10.53
CA MET A 238 10.92 12.27 9.21
C MET A 238 11.93 12.76 8.16
N LEU A 239 12.24 11.91 7.19
CA LEU A 239 12.97 12.31 6.00
C LEU A 239 12.04 13.10 5.08
N ASN A 240 12.51 14.20 4.55
CA ASN A 240 11.90 14.94 3.45
C ASN A 240 12.93 15.21 2.37
N ILE A 241 12.60 14.91 1.12
CA ILE A 241 13.50 15.11 -0.03
C ILE A 241 12.81 15.95 -1.10
N ASP A 242 13.59 16.74 -1.82
CA ASP A 242 13.27 17.27 -3.12
C ASP A 242 14.45 17.04 -4.05
N LEU A 243 14.29 16.09 -4.98
CA LEU A 243 15.38 15.70 -5.88
C LEU A 243 15.72 16.77 -6.92
N TRP A 244 14.72 17.59 -7.29
CA TRP A 244 14.99 18.64 -8.28
C TRP A 244 15.77 19.81 -7.68
N ALA A 245 15.52 20.08 -6.40
CA ALA A 245 16.26 21.08 -5.62
C ALA A 245 17.55 20.51 -4.97
N ASN A 246 17.85 19.21 -5.10
CA ASN A 246 18.91 18.50 -4.37
C ASN A 246 18.84 18.72 -2.86
N ALA A 247 17.64 18.80 -2.32
CA ALA A 247 17.39 19.02 -0.89
C ALA A 247 17.08 17.70 -0.18
N PHE A 248 17.77 17.48 0.94
CA PHE A 248 17.57 16.34 1.85
C PHE A 248 17.49 16.89 3.27
N GLN A 249 16.35 16.69 3.92
CA GLN A 249 16.08 17.22 5.24
C GLN A 249 15.62 16.13 6.19
N GLN A 250 16.07 16.19 7.44
CA GLN A 250 15.57 15.36 8.53
C GLN A 250 14.84 16.24 9.53
N LEU A 251 13.52 16.09 9.57
CA LEU A 251 12.64 16.86 10.43
C LEU A 251 12.47 16.14 11.76
N LYS A 252 12.72 16.85 12.87
CA LYS A 252 12.47 16.34 14.22
C LYS A 252 10.98 16.32 14.49
N VAL A 253 10.40 15.13 14.65
CA VAL A 253 8.96 14.95 14.81
C VAL A 253 8.52 14.58 16.23
N ALA A 254 9.44 14.27 17.14
CA ALA A 254 9.13 13.79 18.50
C ALA A 254 8.16 14.71 19.27
N ARG A 255 8.32 16.03 19.16
CA ARG A 255 7.43 17.00 19.80
C ARG A 255 5.98 16.90 19.38
N ALA A 256 5.69 16.39 18.19
CA ALA A 256 4.32 16.21 17.73
C ALA A 256 3.52 15.23 18.61
N TYR A 257 4.19 14.28 19.27
CA TYR A 257 3.54 13.46 20.29
C TYR A 257 3.42 14.17 21.63
N ASP A 258 4.51 14.79 22.11
CA ASP A 258 4.56 15.36 23.48
C ASP A 258 3.60 16.55 23.63
N GLU A 259 3.62 17.46 22.66
CA GLU A 259 2.87 18.73 22.67
C GLU A 259 1.46 18.61 22.07
N GLY A 260 1.24 17.59 21.20
CA GLY A 260 -0.05 17.38 20.54
C GLY A 260 -1.07 16.63 21.39
N ASP A 261 -2.35 16.75 21.06
CA ASP A 261 -3.46 16.03 21.68
C ASP A 261 -4.07 15.02 20.69
N CYS A 262 -3.25 14.06 20.27
CA CYS A 262 -3.59 13.16 19.17
C CYS A 262 -4.78 12.25 19.50
N ARG A 263 -5.83 12.34 18.70
CA ARG A 263 -7.05 11.52 18.84
C ARG A 263 -6.77 10.02 18.70
N CYS A 264 -5.80 9.64 17.86
CA CYS A 264 -5.47 8.24 17.60
C CYS A 264 -4.59 7.64 18.73
N CYS A 265 -3.32 8.07 18.85
CA CYS A 265 -2.39 7.38 19.75
C CYS A 265 -2.57 7.76 21.24
N LYS A 266 -3.04 8.98 21.59
CA LYS A 266 -3.33 9.39 22.96
C LYS A 266 -4.73 9.01 23.41
N HIS A 267 -5.75 9.33 22.60
CA HIS A 267 -7.16 9.10 22.96
C HIS A 267 -7.70 7.75 22.47
N ARG A 268 -6.93 6.96 21.74
CA ARG A 268 -7.32 5.64 21.20
C ARG A 268 -8.63 5.67 20.40
N LYS A 269 -8.89 6.76 19.69
CA LYS A 269 -10.04 6.92 18.78
C LYS A 269 -9.64 6.54 17.37
N PHE A 270 -10.04 5.37 16.95
CA PHE A 270 -9.70 4.76 15.67
C PHE A 270 -10.80 5.00 14.63
N GLU A 271 -11.05 6.27 14.30
CA GLU A 271 -12.22 6.69 13.53
C GLU A 271 -12.23 6.12 12.11
N PHE A 272 -11.05 5.97 11.48
CA PHE A 272 -10.94 5.34 10.16
C PHE A 272 -11.16 3.83 10.26
N LEU A 273 -10.62 3.18 11.26
CA LEU A 273 -10.79 1.74 11.48
C LEU A 273 -12.21 1.37 11.91
N ASP A 274 -12.90 2.26 12.64
CA ASP A 274 -14.30 2.10 13.00
C ASP A 274 -15.28 2.38 11.83
N GLY A 275 -14.78 2.81 10.68
CA GLY A 275 -15.60 3.19 9.53
C GLY A 275 -16.44 4.46 9.74
N LYS A 276 -16.09 5.28 10.75
CA LYS A 276 -16.75 6.57 11.05
C LYS A 276 -16.18 7.70 10.20
N ALA A 277 -14.88 7.63 9.89
CA ALA A 277 -14.19 8.52 8.96
C ALA A 277 -13.83 7.73 7.69
N GLY A 278 -14.12 8.29 6.52
CA GLY A 278 -13.90 7.65 5.22
C GLY A 278 -15.16 7.54 4.37
N SER A 279 -15.03 7.52 3.05
CA SER A 279 -16.16 7.54 2.12
C SER A 279 -16.57 6.14 1.68
N SER A 280 -17.89 5.92 1.52
CA SER A 280 -18.45 4.70 0.94
C SER A 280 -18.50 4.72 -0.60
N ALA A 281 -18.12 5.83 -1.23
CA ALA A 281 -17.96 5.97 -2.67
C ALA A 281 -16.67 6.74 -2.91
N THR A 282 -15.61 6.06 -3.30
CA THR A 282 -14.30 6.68 -3.45
C THR A 282 -14.13 7.15 -4.88
N THR A 283 -14.13 8.46 -5.07
CA THR A 283 -13.56 9.03 -6.29
C THR A 283 -12.08 8.72 -6.27
N LEU A 284 -11.59 7.96 -7.25
CA LEU A 284 -10.17 7.65 -7.36
C LEU A 284 -9.45 8.92 -7.79
N CYS A 285 -8.70 9.51 -6.85
CA CYS A 285 -7.93 10.73 -7.12
C CYS A 285 -6.96 10.49 -8.27
N GLY A 286 -7.01 11.37 -9.29
CA GLY A 286 -6.06 11.41 -10.39
C GLY A 286 -6.47 10.65 -11.66
N SER A 287 -7.25 9.61 -11.57
CA SER A 287 -7.88 9.00 -12.74
C SER A 287 -9.32 9.47 -12.78
N ASN A 288 -9.79 10.05 -13.89
CA ASN A 288 -11.20 10.42 -14.08
C ASN A 288 -12.11 9.19 -13.90
N SER A 289 -12.12 8.62 -12.67
CA SER A 289 -12.71 7.32 -12.34
C SER A 289 -13.31 7.30 -10.94
N VAL A 290 -14.36 6.50 -10.78
CA VAL A 290 -15.06 6.24 -9.52
C VAL A 290 -15.05 4.76 -9.26
N GLN A 291 -14.61 4.37 -8.05
CA GLN A 291 -14.80 3.01 -7.56
C GLN A 291 -16.15 2.89 -6.87
N LEU A 292 -16.86 1.85 -7.21
CA LEU A 292 -18.10 1.45 -6.57
C LEU A 292 -17.87 0.19 -5.74
N THR A 293 -18.31 0.22 -4.48
CA THR A 293 -18.28 -0.93 -3.59
C THR A 293 -19.70 -1.22 -3.14
N HIS A 294 -20.21 -2.41 -3.42
CA HIS A 294 -21.52 -2.83 -2.97
C HIS A 294 -21.44 -3.49 -1.60
N LYS A 295 -22.24 -3.00 -0.66
CA LYS A 295 -22.23 -3.44 0.74
C LYS A 295 -22.76 -4.87 0.97
N GLN A 296 -23.38 -5.50 -0.02
CA GLN A 296 -23.99 -6.84 0.09
C GLN A 296 -24.06 -7.49 -1.29
N SER A 297 -23.09 -8.32 -1.64
CA SER A 297 -23.31 -9.39 -2.61
C SER A 297 -22.36 -10.54 -2.28
N GLU A 298 -22.89 -11.61 -1.72
CA GLU A 298 -22.24 -12.92 -1.64
C GLU A 298 -22.31 -13.68 -2.98
N ALA A 299 -22.99 -13.11 -3.98
CA ALA A 299 -23.12 -13.71 -5.30
C ALA A 299 -21.81 -13.57 -6.08
N LYS A 300 -21.20 -14.69 -6.44
CA LYS A 300 -20.08 -14.73 -7.39
C LYS A 300 -20.62 -14.36 -8.77
N LEU A 301 -20.08 -13.31 -9.37
CA LEU A 301 -20.38 -12.92 -10.74
C LEU A 301 -19.83 -13.97 -11.71
N ASP A 302 -20.67 -14.40 -12.65
CA ASP A 302 -20.23 -15.19 -13.79
C ASP A 302 -19.61 -14.25 -14.82
N PHE A 303 -18.29 -14.33 -14.96
CA PHE A 303 -17.52 -13.47 -15.85
C PHE A 303 -17.73 -13.78 -17.33
N ASP A 304 -18.06 -15.02 -17.68
CA ASP A 304 -18.34 -15.40 -19.07
C ASP A 304 -19.68 -14.81 -19.50
N GLU A 305 -20.72 -14.92 -18.66
CA GLU A 305 -22.02 -14.31 -18.93
C GLU A 305 -21.93 -12.77 -18.96
N LEU A 306 -21.24 -12.17 -17.97
CA LEU A 306 -21.05 -10.72 -17.91
C LEU A 306 -20.25 -10.22 -19.10
N GLY A 307 -19.16 -10.92 -19.47
CA GLY A 307 -18.32 -10.58 -20.63
C GLY A 307 -19.10 -10.65 -21.95
N ALA A 308 -19.90 -11.69 -22.13
CA ALA A 308 -20.76 -11.82 -23.32
C ALA A 308 -21.82 -10.70 -23.41
N ARG A 309 -22.38 -10.28 -22.25
CA ARG A 309 -23.34 -9.18 -22.17
C ARG A 309 -22.71 -7.84 -22.49
N LEU A 310 -21.56 -7.53 -21.86
CA LEU A 310 -20.81 -6.29 -22.10
C LEU A 310 -20.24 -6.20 -23.52
N GLY A 311 -19.89 -7.33 -24.11
CA GLY A 311 -19.39 -7.42 -25.50
C GLY A 311 -20.37 -6.93 -26.56
N ARG A 312 -21.66 -6.80 -26.25
CA ARG A 312 -22.68 -6.19 -27.12
C ARG A 312 -22.59 -4.65 -27.14
N HIS A 313 -21.88 -4.06 -26.18
CA HIS A 313 -21.81 -2.61 -25.97
C HIS A 313 -20.40 -2.02 -26.20
N GLY A 314 -19.39 -2.88 -26.40
CA GLY A 314 -18.03 -2.45 -26.64
C GLY A 314 -17.00 -3.57 -26.57
N GLU A 315 -15.73 -3.21 -26.66
CA GLU A 315 -14.64 -4.17 -26.53
C GLU A 315 -14.50 -4.67 -25.09
N VAL A 316 -14.38 -5.98 -24.94
CA VAL A 316 -14.28 -6.64 -23.62
C VAL A 316 -12.99 -7.42 -23.50
N THR A 317 -12.31 -7.24 -22.37
CA THR A 317 -11.21 -8.09 -21.91
C THR A 317 -11.64 -8.78 -20.62
N SER A 318 -11.54 -10.11 -20.56
CA SER A 318 -11.90 -10.88 -19.38
C SER A 318 -10.75 -11.80 -18.97
N ASN A 319 -10.58 -11.97 -17.67
CA ASN A 319 -9.72 -12.99 -17.09
C ASN A 319 -10.34 -13.50 -15.76
N ARG A 320 -9.65 -14.39 -15.04
CA ARG A 320 -10.16 -14.97 -13.78
C ARG A 320 -10.42 -13.96 -12.65
N PHE A 321 -9.97 -12.71 -12.78
CA PHE A 321 -10.04 -11.69 -11.72
C PHE A 321 -11.04 -10.57 -12.05
N MET A 322 -11.24 -10.28 -13.32
CA MET A 322 -12.07 -9.15 -13.76
C MET A 322 -12.63 -9.33 -15.16
N VAL A 323 -13.70 -8.56 -15.42
CA VAL A 323 -14.18 -8.21 -16.76
C VAL A 323 -14.02 -6.70 -16.94
N ARG A 324 -13.33 -6.29 -18.02
CA ARG A 324 -13.17 -4.89 -18.42
C ARG A 324 -13.85 -4.65 -19.75
N ALA A 325 -14.65 -3.60 -19.84
CA ALA A 325 -15.33 -3.21 -21.06
C ALA A 325 -15.13 -1.74 -21.36
N ASN A 326 -14.80 -1.41 -22.62
CA ASN A 326 -14.83 -0.06 -23.14
C ASN A 326 -16.22 0.17 -23.73
N ILE A 327 -17.05 1.00 -23.09
CA ILE A 327 -18.43 1.25 -23.45
C ILE A 327 -18.66 2.72 -23.78
N THR A 328 -19.63 3.00 -24.65
CA THR A 328 -20.07 4.37 -24.91
C THR A 328 -21.52 4.52 -24.43
N ASP A 329 -21.72 5.46 -23.49
CA ASP A 329 -23.05 5.80 -22.99
C ASP A 329 -23.35 7.28 -23.20
N ASN A 330 -24.49 7.58 -23.83
CA ASN A 330 -24.89 8.95 -24.20
C ASN A 330 -23.80 9.73 -24.94
N GLY A 331 -23.06 9.04 -25.84
CA GLY A 331 -21.98 9.63 -26.63
C GLY A 331 -20.67 9.90 -25.89
N LYS A 332 -20.54 9.47 -24.63
CA LYS A 332 -19.30 9.59 -23.83
C LYS A 332 -18.68 8.22 -23.63
N PRO A 333 -17.34 8.11 -23.81
CA PRO A 333 -16.61 6.86 -23.55
C PRO A 333 -16.40 6.64 -22.06
N TYR A 334 -16.61 5.39 -21.64
CA TYR A 334 -16.31 4.92 -20.28
C TYR A 334 -15.56 3.59 -20.34
N GLU A 335 -14.62 3.38 -19.42
CA GLU A 335 -14.05 2.07 -19.15
C GLU A 335 -14.65 1.54 -17.85
N LEU A 336 -15.36 0.42 -17.96
CA LEU A 336 -15.96 -0.27 -16.83
C LEU A 336 -15.15 -1.53 -16.51
N THR A 337 -14.55 -1.59 -15.31
CA THR A 337 -13.87 -2.79 -14.81
C THR A 337 -14.67 -3.35 -13.65
N VAL A 338 -15.08 -4.62 -13.73
CA VAL A 338 -15.86 -5.32 -12.70
C VAL A 338 -15.06 -6.48 -12.15
N PHE A 339 -15.01 -6.60 -10.82
CA PHE A 339 -14.29 -7.63 -10.09
C PHE A 339 -15.21 -8.76 -9.62
N SER A 340 -14.65 -9.91 -9.26
CA SER A 340 -15.41 -11.10 -8.85
C SER A 340 -16.27 -10.91 -7.59
N ASP A 341 -15.92 -9.92 -6.78
CA ASP A 341 -16.66 -9.55 -5.56
C ASP A 341 -17.75 -8.49 -5.79
N GLY A 342 -18.03 -8.15 -7.05
CA GLY A 342 -19.04 -7.16 -7.44
C GLY A 342 -18.58 -5.70 -7.35
N ARG A 343 -17.36 -5.42 -6.90
CA ARG A 343 -16.79 -4.07 -7.01
C ARG A 343 -16.63 -3.70 -8.48
N ALA A 344 -16.70 -2.41 -8.76
CA ALA A 344 -16.42 -1.92 -10.10
C ALA A 344 -15.65 -0.59 -10.07
N ILE A 345 -14.86 -0.37 -11.12
CA ILE A 345 -14.24 0.93 -11.40
C ILE A 345 -14.82 1.44 -12.70
N VAL A 346 -15.33 2.66 -12.68
CA VAL A 346 -15.83 3.37 -13.86
C VAL A 346 -14.89 4.53 -14.15
N LYS A 347 -14.09 4.44 -15.22
CA LYS A 347 -13.31 5.55 -15.76
C LYS A 347 -14.16 6.37 -16.74
N GLY A 348 -13.86 7.66 -16.88
CA GLY A 348 -14.59 8.60 -17.73
C GLY A 348 -15.49 9.55 -16.95
N THR A 349 -15.59 9.38 -15.63
CA THR A 349 -16.33 10.28 -14.76
C THR A 349 -15.68 10.41 -13.37
N LYS A 350 -15.91 11.54 -12.70
CA LYS A 350 -15.60 11.76 -11.27
C LYS A 350 -16.86 11.78 -10.42
N GLU A 351 -18.02 11.69 -11.03
CA GLU A 351 -19.32 11.80 -10.37
C GLU A 351 -19.84 10.42 -9.96
N GLY A 352 -20.01 10.18 -8.66
CA GLY A 352 -20.45 8.90 -8.12
C GLY A 352 -21.87 8.49 -8.57
N ASN A 353 -22.75 9.46 -8.87
CA ASN A 353 -24.08 9.21 -9.44
C ASN A 353 -24.00 8.67 -10.87
N ILE A 354 -23.13 9.24 -11.72
CA ILE A 354 -22.90 8.76 -13.10
C ILE A 354 -22.31 7.34 -13.05
N ALA A 355 -21.28 7.12 -12.21
CA ALA A 355 -20.68 5.81 -12.09
C ALA A 355 -21.67 4.75 -11.64
N ARG A 356 -22.55 5.07 -10.68
CA ARG A 356 -23.63 4.16 -10.24
C ARG A 356 -24.61 3.87 -11.36
N SER A 357 -24.97 4.87 -12.17
CA SER A 357 -25.87 4.70 -13.32
C SER A 357 -25.27 3.76 -14.37
N ILE A 358 -23.99 3.94 -14.71
CA ILE A 358 -23.24 3.05 -15.62
C ILE A 358 -23.22 1.61 -15.07
N TYR A 359 -22.90 1.43 -13.80
CA TYR A 359 -22.88 0.11 -13.18
C TYR A 359 -24.27 -0.56 -13.22
N ALA A 360 -25.29 0.15 -12.80
CA ALA A 360 -26.68 -0.38 -12.79
C ALA A 360 -27.16 -0.78 -14.19
N LYS A 361 -26.80 0.01 -15.20
CA LYS A 361 -27.21 -0.21 -16.59
C LYS A 361 -26.51 -1.43 -17.23
N TYR A 362 -25.22 -1.62 -16.98
CA TYR A 362 -24.44 -2.60 -17.72
C TYR A 362 -24.12 -3.87 -16.91
N VAL A 363 -24.04 -3.77 -15.58
CA VAL A 363 -23.77 -4.90 -14.69
C VAL A 363 -25.08 -5.43 -14.09
N GLY A 364 -25.98 -4.53 -13.72
CA GLY A 364 -27.19 -4.82 -12.99
C GLY A 364 -26.97 -4.73 -11.48
N VAL A 365 -28.04 -4.50 -10.74
CA VAL A 365 -28.05 -4.45 -9.26
C VAL A 365 -28.87 -5.64 -8.76
#